data_8dbda29a0a744e5f52dec06129353d6c
#
_entry.id   8dbda29a0a744e5f52dec06129353d6c
#
_cell.length_a   1.000
_cell.length_b   1.000
_cell.length_c   1.000
_cell.angle_alpha   90.00
_cell.angle_beta   90.00
_cell.angle_gamma   90.00
#
_symmetry.space_group_name_H-M   'P 1'
#
loop_
_entity.id
_entity.type
_entity.pdbx_description
1 polymer ?
#
loop_
_entity_poly.entity_id
_entity_poly.type
_entity_poly.pdbx_seq_one_letter_code
_entity_poly.pdbx_strand_id
1 'polypeptide(L)'
;MNFETDKLEVFLKDYAEQKKIPGMAVCVTGPEGPIYQKGFGYRDMEKAKPVDTQTIFGIGSVSKSITGTCLAILESEGKLSFQDPVYKYLPELEVPGTPREALLVHHLANMTSGIPPLPTLMMSMTCHTKYGPWVDPGIVEMGKRMFRSKMATAGEIIDYITDSDYEVLGAPGEYMSYCNDGYALLNAIIDIASGSTLEQFAHDRIFAPLGMTRTTFSIDEAKAMGNITSLFILVKEQLYSTDDWDEAPPYRGAGFIKSTAEDMSKYYEMLSCDGIFRGKRILPEGCVARQVGPIFPETPEIVYCYGLMKRVFQDTVICEHGGNITGISAMCGFFKDRGYSAAILTNQSGISPTAPLYAIFNMLLGLPLDTSQASSSPHGDAPDNPKMYVGTYISLESVPQLEAEVSLNGDGELYMKYMESEGKLLFCDTTVFVFADGKNPIDQSANVRFLMRNGKAWAIRLGFRMFQREED
;
A
#
# COMPACT_ATOMS: atom_id res chain seq x y z
N MET A 1 -26.40 -0.31 -17.92
CA MET A 1 -25.10 -1.02 -17.96
C MET A 1 -25.38 -2.48 -17.65
N ASN A 2 -24.94 -3.42 -18.47
CA ASN A 2 -25.15 -4.85 -18.19
C ASN A 2 -23.90 -5.38 -17.45
N PHE A 3 -24.00 -5.57 -16.13
CA PHE A 3 -22.92 -6.13 -15.34
C PHE A 3 -22.90 -7.66 -15.55
N GLU A 4 -21.91 -8.15 -16.30
CA GLU A 4 -21.84 -9.56 -16.74
C GLU A 4 -21.25 -10.43 -15.62
N THR A 5 -22.05 -10.68 -14.57
CA THR A 5 -21.67 -11.42 -13.37
C THR A 5 -20.96 -12.75 -13.67
N ASP A 6 -21.51 -13.55 -14.61
CA ASP A 6 -20.96 -14.88 -14.90
C ASP A 6 -19.53 -14.79 -15.48
N LYS A 7 -19.27 -13.82 -16.36
CA LYS A 7 -17.92 -13.60 -16.90
C LYS A 7 -16.94 -13.14 -15.84
N LEU A 8 -17.38 -12.24 -14.96
CA LEU A 8 -16.56 -11.80 -13.84
C LEU A 8 -16.22 -12.96 -12.89
N GLU A 9 -17.20 -13.82 -12.58
CA GLU A 9 -16.98 -14.97 -11.70
C GLU A 9 -15.99 -15.98 -12.25
N VAL A 10 -16.04 -16.24 -13.56
CA VAL A 10 -15.04 -17.09 -14.23
C VAL A 10 -13.67 -16.48 -14.09
N PHE A 11 -13.52 -15.19 -14.44
CA PHE A 11 -12.24 -14.48 -14.31
C PHE A 11 -11.68 -14.50 -12.87
N LEU A 12 -12.51 -14.24 -11.87
CA LEU A 12 -12.09 -14.21 -10.46
C LEU A 12 -11.68 -15.60 -9.95
N LYS A 13 -12.36 -16.66 -10.38
CA LYS A 13 -11.99 -18.06 -10.07
C LYS A 13 -10.67 -18.43 -10.71
N ASP A 14 -10.51 -18.17 -11.99
CA ASP A 14 -9.27 -18.46 -12.72
C ASP A 14 -8.08 -17.71 -12.10
N TYR A 15 -8.29 -16.44 -11.74
CA TYR A 15 -7.27 -15.65 -11.03
C TYR A 15 -6.89 -16.27 -9.67
N ALA A 16 -7.89 -16.66 -8.87
CA ALA A 16 -7.65 -17.27 -7.58
C ALA A 16 -6.91 -18.61 -7.69
N GLU A 17 -7.26 -19.43 -8.67
CA GLU A 17 -6.59 -20.71 -8.96
C GLU A 17 -5.15 -20.50 -9.43
N GLN A 18 -4.92 -19.62 -10.39
CA GLN A 18 -3.57 -19.31 -10.90
C GLN A 18 -2.63 -18.79 -9.84
N LYS A 19 -3.12 -17.91 -8.95
CA LYS A 19 -2.34 -17.33 -7.85
C LYS A 19 -2.38 -18.19 -6.57
N LYS A 20 -3.05 -19.35 -6.59
CA LYS A 20 -3.22 -20.27 -5.45
C LYS A 20 -3.81 -19.61 -4.21
N ILE A 21 -4.75 -18.69 -4.39
CA ILE A 21 -5.40 -17.94 -3.30
C ILE A 21 -6.40 -18.86 -2.59
N PRO A 22 -6.22 -19.15 -1.28
CA PRO A 22 -7.14 -20.02 -0.55
C PRO A 22 -8.54 -19.43 -0.40
N GLY A 23 -8.63 -18.13 -0.15
CA GLY A 23 -9.89 -17.43 0.04
C GLY A 23 -9.85 -15.97 -0.42
N MET A 24 -10.94 -15.52 -1.02
CA MET A 24 -11.10 -14.15 -1.54
C MET A 24 -12.54 -13.68 -1.33
N ALA A 25 -12.72 -12.44 -0.90
CA ALA A 25 -14.01 -11.76 -0.83
C ALA A 25 -14.01 -10.53 -1.74
N VAL A 26 -15.08 -10.36 -2.51
CA VAL A 26 -15.23 -9.28 -3.49
C VAL A 26 -16.58 -8.59 -3.28
N CYS A 27 -16.55 -7.25 -3.16
CA CYS A 27 -17.73 -6.41 -3.17
C CYS A 27 -17.57 -5.29 -4.21
N VAL A 28 -18.61 -5.06 -5.00
CA VAL A 28 -18.69 -3.97 -5.98
C VAL A 28 -19.95 -3.16 -5.67
N THR A 29 -19.82 -1.84 -5.62
CA THR A 29 -20.95 -0.93 -5.42
C THR A 29 -21.08 0.03 -6.59
N GLY A 30 -22.27 0.54 -6.78
CA GLY A 30 -22.59 1.58 -7.74
C GLY A 30 -23.47 2.67 -7.11
N PRO A 31 -23.92 3.65 -7.90
CA PRO A 31 -24.68 4.79 -7.39
C PRO A 31 -25.96 4.44 -6.60
N GLU A 32 -26.52 3.25 -6.86
CA GLU A 32 -27.75 2.76 -6.20
C GLU A 32 -27.47 1.72 -5.10
N GLY A 33 -26.20 1.45 -4.80
CA GLY A 33 -25.78 0.48 -3.78
C GLY A 33 -25.05 -0.73 -4.35
N PRO A 34 -25.07 -1.88 -3.65
CA PRO A 34 -24.32 -3.07 -4.03
C PRO A 34 -24.75 -3.65 -5.38
N ILE A 35 -23.77 -3.91 -6.27
CA ILE A 35 -23.98 -4.54 -7.58
C ILE A 35 -23.59 -6.02 -7.53
N TYR A 36 -22.48 -6.33 -6.81
CA TYR A 36 -21.94 -7.67 -6.72
C TYR A 36 -21.29 -7.90 -5.37
N GLN A 37 -21.57 -9.05 -4.75
CA GLN A 37 -21.02 -9.43 -3.45
C GLN A 37 -20.83 -10.95 -3.42
N LYS A 38 -19.57 -11.42 -3.28
CA LYS A 38 -19.28 -12.85 -3.24
C LYS A 38 -17.99 -13.19 -2.52
N GLY A 39 -18.02 -14.31 -1.79
CA GLY A 39 -16.84 -15.00 -1.28
C GLY A 39 -16.44 -16.16 -2.17
N PHE A 40 -15.15 -16.45 -2.25
CA PHE A 40 -14.56 -17.57 -2.97
C PHE A 40 -13.62 -18.33 -2.04
N GLY A 41 -13.58 -19.65 -2.16
CA GLY A 41 -12.67 -20.49 -1.41
C GLY A 41 -12.94 -20.52 0.09
N TYR A 42 -11.88 -20.66 0.89
CA TYR A 42 -11.95 -21.00 2.30
C TYR A 42 -11.09 -20.10 3.16
N ARG A 43 -11.50 -19.93 4.42
CA ARG A 43 -10.80 -19.13 5.43
C ARG A 43 -9.95 -19.93 6.40
N ASP A 44 -9.88 -21.26 6.22
CA ASP A 44 -9.10 -22.20 7.05
C ASP A 44 -8.38 -23.23 6.16
N MET A 45 -7.30 -23.82 6.69
CA MET A 45 -6.48 -24.80 5.96
C MET A 45 -7.25 -26.10 5.68
N GLU A 46 -8.15 -26.48 6.56
CA GLU A 46 -8.97 -27.69 6.45
C GLU A 46 -10.05 -27.56 5.37
N LYS A 47 -10.23 -26.38 4.79
CA LYS A 47 -11.27 -26.05 3.79
C LYS A 47 -12.70 -26.34 4.30
N ALA A 48 -12.89 -26.23 5.61
CA ALA A 48 -14.17 -26.49 6.26
C ALA A 48 -15.08 -25.25 6.35
N LYS A 49 -14.47 -24.06 6.33
CA LYS A 49 -15.16 -22.78 6.55
C LYS A 49 -15.04 -21.91 5.29
N PRO A 50 -16.12 -21.74 4.52
CA PRO A 50 -16.09 -20.91 3.33
C PRO A 50 -15.83 -19.44 3.68
N VAL A 51 -15.23 -18.71 2.74
CA VAL A 51 -15.17 -17.24 2.75
C VAL A 51 -16.52 -16.69 2.30
N ASP A 52 -16.99 -15.67 3.00
CA ASP A 52 -18.11 -14.81 2.57
C ASP A 52 -17.71 -13.32 2.66
N THR A 53 -18.63 -12.42 2.31
CA THR A 53 -18.36 -10.96 2.33
C THR A 53 -18.27 -10.37 3.73
N GLN A 54 -18.65 -11.12 4.76
CA GLN A 54 -18.57 -10.79 6.19
C GLN A 54 -17.33 -11.42 6.86
N THR A 55 -16.53 -12.19 6.13
CA THR A 55 -15.28 -12.73 6.65
C THR A 55 -14.30 -11.58 6.91
N ILE A 56 -13.71 -11.57 8.11
CA ILE A 56 -12.74 -10.54 8.50
C ILE A 56 -11.36 -10.91 7.95
N PHE A 57 -10.75 -9.96 7.26
CA PHE A 57 -9.37 -9.97 6.76
C PHE A 57 -8.59 -8.80 7.35
N GLY A 58 -7.27 -8.84 7.33
CA GLY A 58 -6.46 -7.64 7.39
C GLY A 58 -6.56 -6.88 6.06
N ILE A 59 -6.48 -5.56 6.10
CA ILE A 59 -6.50 -4.76 4.88
C ILE A 59 -5.13 -4.13 4.55
N GLY A 60 -4.13 -4.37 5.40
CA GLY A 60 -2.78 -3.83 5.21
C GLY A 60 -2.79 -2.33 4.94
N SER A 61 -1.99 -1.88 3.99
CA SER A 61 -1.84 -0.45 3.67
C SER A 61 -3.08 0.23 3.10
N VAL A 62 -4.17 -0.48 2.78
CA VAL A 62 -5.48 0.15 2.52
C VAL A 62 -5.92 1.00 3.72
N SER A 63 -5.45 0.68 4.93
CA SER A 63 -5.64 1.50 6.15
C SER A 63 -5.20 2.95 6.01
N LYS A 64 -4.19 3.23 5.17
CA LYS A 64 -3.70 4.59 4.92
C LYS A 64 -4.76 5.52 4.35
N SER A 65 -5.71 4.98 3.57
CA SER A 65 -6.83 5.78 3.05
C SER A 65 -7.70 6.31 4.18
N ILE A 66 -7.93 5.51 5.21
CA ILE A 66 -8.70 5.90 6.41
C ILE A 66 -7.93 6.97 7.20
N THR A 67 -6.62 6.82 7.36
CA THR A 67 -5.76 7.85 7.96
C THR A 67 -5.83 9.17 7.19
N GLY A 68 -5.76 9.12 5.86
CA GLY A 68 -5.93 10.30 4.99
C GLY A 68 -7.29 10.97 5.17
N THR A 69 -8.36 10.18 5.30
CA THR A 69 -9.71 10.69 5.59
C THR A 69 -9.78 11.35 6.98
N CYS A 70 -9.16 10.76 8.01
CA CYS A 70 -9.09 11.35 9.35
C CYS A 70 -8.38 12.72 9.33
N LEU A 71 -7.26 12.82 8.61
CA LEU A 71 -6.55 14.10 8.44
C LEU A 71 -7.41 15.14 7.73
N ALA A 72 -8.11 14.76 6.65
CA ALA A 72 -9.00 15.67 5.93
C ALA A 72 -10.18 16.15 6.79
N ILE A 73 -10.73 15.31 7.66
CA ILE A 73 -11.76 15.70 8.63
C ILE A 73 -11.16 16.73 9.62
N LEU A 74 -10.00 16.45 10.21
CA LEU A 74 -9.35 17.35 11.18
C LEU A 74 -9.00 18.70 10.55
N GLU A 75 -8.54 18.72 9.29
CA GLU A 75 -8.31 19.98 8.57
C GLU A 75 -9.62 20.75 8.35
N SER A 76 -10.71 20.07 7.95
CA SER A 76 -12.02 20.72 7.77
C SER A 76 -12.60 21.31 9.07
N GLU A 77 -12.18 20.77 10.23
CA GLU A 77 -12.53 21.25 11.56
C GLU A 77 -11.58 22.32 12.09
N GLY A 78 -10.55 22.70 11.33
CA GLY A 78 -9.53 23.67 11.75
C GLY A 78 -8.62 23.19 12.88
N LYS A 79 -8.57 21.88 13.16
CA LYS A 79 -7.74 21.28 14.22
C LYS A 79 -6.30 21.02 13.77
N LEU A 80 -6.08 20.87 12.49
CA LEU A 80 -4.76 20.82 11.85
C LEU A 80 -4.83 21.46 10.46
N SER A 81 -3.68 21.70 9.85
CA SER A 81 -3.56 21.95 8.42
C SER A 81 -2.51 21.02 7.83
N PHE A 82 -2.73 20.55 6.61
CA PHE A 82 -1.69 19.83 5.86
C PHE A 82 -0.45 20.70 5.63
N GLN A 83 -0.55 22.03 5.74
CA GLN A 83 0.56 22.97 5.63
C GLN A 83 1.20 23.27 6.99
N ASP A 84 0.72 22.69 8.08
CA ASP A 84 1.39 22.82 9.38
C ASP A 84 2.74 22.09 9.35
N PRO A 85 3.80 22.68 9.92
CA PRO A 85 5.05 21.96 10.10
C PRO A 85 4.86 20.85 11.15
N VAL A 86 5.49 19.71 10.90
CA VAL A 86 5.36 18.51 11.74
C VAL A 86 5.79 18.77 13.19
N TYR A 87 6.83 19.59 13.39
CA TYR A 87 7.33 19.93 14.74
C TYR A 87 6.28 20.63 15.64
N LYS A 88 5.22 21.20 15.06
CA LYS A 88 4.10 21.76 15.81
C LYS A 88 3.40 20.71 16.68
N TYR A 89 3.39 19.48 16.21
CA TYR A 89 2.76 18.32 16.86
C TYR A 89 3.80 17.40 17.52
N LEU A 90 4.95 17.23 16.88
CA LEU A 90 6.03 16.34 17.28
C LEU A 90 7.32 17.17 17.45
N PRO A 91 7.43 17.96 18.54
CA PRO A 91 8.56 18.87 18.74
C PRO A 91 9.90 18.17 18.94
N GLU A 92 9.90 16.89 19.30
CA GLU A 92 11.09 16.06 19.50
C GLU A 92 11.67 15.52 18.19
N LEU A 93 10.86 15.51 17.10
CA LEU A 93 11.31 14.96 15.83
C LEU A 93 12.35 15.86 15.16
N GLU A 94 13.50 15.29 14.88
CA GLU A 94 14.52 15.87 14.02
C GLU A 94 14.84 14.92 12.86
N VAL A 95 14.85 15.44 11.63
CA VAL A 95 15.23 14.68 10.43
C VAL A 95 16.58 15.19 9.97
N PRO A 96 17.61 14.33 9.83
CA PRO A 96 18.96 14.74 9.46
C PRO A 96 18.98 15.69 8.25
N GLY A 97 19.68 16.81 8.37
CA GLY A 97 19.84 17.80 7.29
C GLY A 97 18.56 18.53 6.84
N THR A 98 17.43 18.32 7.53
CA THR A 98 16.13 18.92 7.16
C THR A 98 15.75 20.02 8.15
N PRO A 99 15.56 21.28 7.73
CA PRO A 99 15.02 22.31 8.59
C PRO A 99 13.65 21.93 9.13
N ARG A 100 13.41 22.15 10.43
CA ARG A 100 12.16 21.73 11.11
C ARG A 100 10.91 22.32 10.45
N GLU A 101 11.00 23.55 9.93
CA GLU A 101 9.93 24.27 9.26
C GLU A 101 9.62 23.71 7.85
N ALA A 102 10.57 23.01 7.25
CA ALA A 102 10.44 22.49 5.88
C ALA A 102 9.60 21.21 5.80
N LEU A 103 9.59 20.41 6.89
CA LEU A 103 8.83 19.17 6.95
C LEU A 103 7.38 19.45 7.38
N LEU A 104 6.44 19.35 6.43
CA LEU A 104 5.01 19.59 6.66
C LEU A 104 4.24 18.27 6.80
N VAL A 105 3.09 18.30 7.46
CA VAL A 105 2.13 17.20 7.53
C VAL A 105 1.80 16.65 6.13
N HIS A 106 1.65 17.54 5.16
CA HIS A 106 1.50 17.24 3.74
C HIS A 106 2.57 16.27 3.20
N HIS A 107 3.84 16.47 3.55
CA HIS A 107 4.94 15.65 3.04
C HIS A 107 4.93 14.23 3.60
N LEU A 108 4.48 14.05 4.84
CA LEU A 108 4.27 12.71 5.41
C LEU A 108 3.12 12.00 4.69
N ALA A 109 2.00 12.70 4.51
CA ALA A 109 0.77 12.11 3.97
C ALA A 109 0.88 11.70 2.49
N ASN A 110 1.69 12.42 1.70
CA ASN A 110 1.91 12.13 0.27
C ASN A 110 3.24 11.45 -0.04
N MET A 111 3.93 10.93 0.98
CA MET A 111 5.17 10.15 0.83
C MET A 111 6.37 10.95 0.27
N THR A 112 6.44 12.26 0.53
CA THR A 112 7.53 13.12 0.03
C THR A 112 8.34 13.77 1.16
N SER A 113 8.40 13.12 2.32
CA SER A 113 9.09 13.66 3.49
C SER A 113 10.62 13.75 3.34
N GLY A 114 11.21 13.02 2.40
CA GLY A 114 12.65 12.84 2.30
C GLY A 114 13.21 11.76 3.25
N ILE A 115 12.44 11.30 4.23
CA ILE A 115 12.84 10.18 5.10
C ILE A 115 12.86 8.90 4.25
N PRO A 116 13.98 8.16 4.18
CA PRO A 116 14.00 6.87 3.51
C PRO A 116 13.11 5.86 4.26
N PRO A 117 12.63 4.79 3.59
CA PRO A 117 11.98 3.69 4.30
C PRO A 117 12.96 3.08 5.33
N LEU A 118 12.57 3.08 6.62
CA LEU A 118 13.41 2.58 7.72
C LEU A 118 12.90 1.21 8.21
N PRO A 119 13.72 0.41 8.93
CA PRO A 119 13.34 -0.93 9.37
C PRO A 119 12.39 -0.94 10.59
N THR A 120 11.99 0.23 11.07
CA THR A 120 11.21 0.49 12.28
C THR A 120 9.85 -0.20 12.29
N LEU A 121 9.18 -0.39 11.12
CA LEU A 121 7.98 -1.20 11.05
C LEU A 121 8.26 -2.65 11.45
N MET A 122 9.33 -3.27 10.93
CA MET A 122 9.72 -4.63 11.33
C MET A 122 10.09 -4.72 12.81
N MET A 123 10.74 -3.67 13.35
CA MET A 123 11.07 -3.58 14.76
C MET A 123 9.85 -3.42 15.67
N SER A 124 8.75 -2.86 15.13
CA SER A 124 7.49 -2.64 15.84
C SER A 124 6.56 -3.85 15.79
N MET A 125 6.71 -4.73 14.81
CA MET A 125 5.84 -5.89 14.65
C MET A 125 5.95 -6.85 15.81
N THR A 126 4.82 -7.13 16.44
CA THR A 126 4.75 -7.93 17.67
C THR A 126 4.68 -9.43 17.43
N CYS A 127 4.57 -9.82 16.18
CA CYS A 127 4.14 -11.14 15.86
C CYS A 127 5.26 -12.17 15.80
N HIS A 128 4.82 -13.38 15.79
CA HIS A 128 5.61 -14.58 15.60
C HIS A 128 5.64 -15.06 14.15
N THR A 129 4.80 -14.50 13.27
CA THR A 129 4.70 -14.90 11.87
C THR A 129 6.00 -14.67 11.11
N LYS A 130 6.74 -13.62 11.44
CA LYS A 130 8.08 -13.37 10.89
C LYS A 130 9.12 -14.43 11.24
N TYR A 131 8.81 -15.33 12.17
CA TYR A 131 9.67 -16.43 12.61
C TYR A 131 9.05 -17.81 12.33
N GLY A 132 8.05 -17.87 11.47
CA GLY A 132 7.43 -19.13 11.07
C GLY A 132 8.35 -20.04 10.27
N PRO A 133 7.96 -21.29 10.05
CA PRO A 133 8.76 -22.27 9.32
C PRO A 133 9.03 -21.92 7.85
N TRP A 134 8.40 -20.88 7.36
CA TRP A 134 8.57 -20.31 6.01
C TRP A 134 9.71 -19.29 5.93
N VAL A 135 10.33 -18.88 7.05
CA VAL A 135 11.44 -17.92 7.09
C VAL A 135 12.75 -18.65 7.24
N ASP A 136 13.78 -18.21 6.51
CA ASP A 136 15.13 -18.76 6.65
C ASP A 136 15.63 -18.65 8.10
N PRO A 137 16.15 -19.72 8.70
CA PRO A 137 16.63 -19.71 10.08
C PRO A 137 17.73 -18.68 10.35
N GLY A 138 18.57 -18.35 9.37
CA GLY A 138 19.62 -17.33 9.50
C GLY A 138 19.01 -15.93 9.61
N ILE A 139 17.96 -15.64 8.84
CA ILE A 139 17.18 -14.38 8.92
C ILE A 139 16.51 -14.29 10.29
N VAL A 140 15.93 -15.38 10.79
CA VAL A 140 15.33 -15.44 12.12
C VAL A 140 16.32 -15.07 13.21
N GLU A 141 17.52 -15.70 13.20
CA GLU A 141 18.55 -15.43 14.19
C GLU A 141 19.09 -13.99 14.10
N MET A 142 19.29 -13.48 12.90
CA MET A 142 19.70 -12.09 12.68
C MET A 142 18.63 -11.13 13.21
N GLY A 143 17.36 -11.33 12.87
CA GLY A 143 16.25 -10.54 13.38
C GLY A 143 16.18 -10.53 14.91
N LYS A 144 16.34 -11.69 15.57
CA LYS A 144 16.38 -11.78 17.05
C LYS A 144 17.54 -11.00 17.66
N ARG A 145 18.69 -10.93 17.00
CA ARG A 145 19.85 -10.16 17.49
C ARG A 145 19.65 -8.67 17.34
N MET A 146 19.12 -8.24 16.20
CA MET A 146 18.98 -6.82 15.88
C MET A 146 17.76 -6.19 16.54
N PHE A 147 16.67 -6.92 16.69
CA PHE A 147 15.42 -6.43 17.28
C PHE A 147 15.27 -6.82 18.76
N ARG A 148 16.33 -6.65 19.55
CA ARG A 148 16.30 -6.92 20.98
C ARG A 148 15.37 -6.01 21.75
N SER A 149 15.19 -4.77 21.28
CA SER A 149 14.20 -3.83 21.78
C SER A 149 13.06 -3.68 20.78
N LYS A 150 11.84 -3.84 21.26
CA LYS A 150 10.62 -3.72 20.51
C LYS A 150 10.17 -2.27 20.51
N MET A 151 9.90 -1.70 19.36
CA MET A 151 9.30 -0.37 19.27
C MET A 151 7.79 -0.47 19.45
N ALA A 152 7.29 -0.03 20.58
CA ALA A 152 5.89 -0.13 20.97
C ALA A 152 5.15 1.21 20.93
N THR A 153 5.87 2.32 20.84
CA THR A 153 5.34 3.68 20.94
C THR A 153 5.79 4.56 19.78
N ALA A 154 5.03 5.62 19.52
CA ALA A 154 5.42 6.63 18.54
C ALA A 154 6.70 7.38 18.94
N GLY A 155 6.95 7.57 20.26
CA GLY A 155 8.18 8.17 20.76
C GLY A 155 9.41 7.40 20.35
N GLU A 156 9.40 6.06 20.47
CA GLU A 156 10.52 5.21 20.05
C GLU A 156 10.79 5.27 18.54
N ILE A 157 9.75 5.49 17.72
CA ILE A 157 9.92 5.74 16.28
C ILE A 157 10.55 7.11 16.04
N ILE A 158 10.11 8.14 16.77
CA ILE A 158 10.66 9.49 16.68
C ILE A 158 12.14 9.48 17.10
N ASP A 159 12.47 8.85 18.22
CA ASP A 159 13.85 8.70 18.71
C ASP A 159 14.73 8.00 17.66
N TYR A 160 14.21 6.91 17.06
CA TYR A 160 14.95 6.19 16.00
C TYR A 160 15.21 7.07 14.77
N ILE A 161 14.20 7.80 14.29
CA ILE A 161 14.35 8.70 13.13
C ILE A 161 15.36 9.82 13.46
N THR A 162 15.32 10.35 14.69
CA THR A 162 16.17 11.47 15.13
C THR A 162 17.62 11.03 15.35
N ASP A 163 17.84 9.87 15.96
CA ASP A 163 19.16 9.43 16.43
C ASP A 163 19.90 8.51 15.43
N SER A 164 19.22 8.01 14.40
CA SER A 164 19.85 7.10 13.43
C SER A 164 20.66 7.85 12.39
N ASP A 165 21.77 7.23 12.00
CA ASP A 165 22.62 7.70 10.89
C ASP A 165 22.06 7.16 9.56
N TYR A 166 21.39 8.01 8.81
CA TYR A 166 20.92 7.74 7.46
C TYR A 166 20.95 9.00 6.60
N GLU A 167 21.10 8.82 5.30
CA GLU A 167 20.98 9.91 4.34
C GLU A 167 19.52 10.11 3.94
N VAL A 168 19.04 11.36 3.98
CA VAL A 168 17.73 11.71 3.42
C VAL A 168 17.73 11.56 1.91
N LEU A 169 16.59 11.19 1.35
CA LEU A 169 16.42 11.02 -0.10
C LEU A 169 16.48 12.36 -0.85
N GLY A 170 16.22 13.47 -0.16
CA GLY A 170 16.21 14.83 -0.67
C GLY A 170 15.41 15.75 0.22
N ALA A 171 15.22 17.00 -0.17
CA ALA A 171 14.38 17.93 0.55
C ALA A 171 12.92 17.48 0.56
N PRO A 172 12.13 17.81 1.61
CA PRO A 172 10.70 17.53 1.63
C PRO A 172 10.01 18.08 0.37
N GLY A 173 9.24 17.25 -0.30
CA GLY A 173 8.56 17.58 -1.56
C GLY A 173 9.39 17.30 -2.83
N GLU A 174 10.66 16.93 -2.74
CA GLU A 174 11.52 16.73 -3.91
C GLU A 174 11.30 15.36 -4.57
N TYR A 175 11.27 14.30 -3.77
CA TYR A 175 11.09 12.93 -4.26
C TYR A 175 9.99 12.20 -3.50
N MET A 176 9.26 11.35 -4.22
CA MET A 176 8.30 10.43 -3.62
C MET A 176 8.98 9.09 -3.35
N SER A 177 8.91 8.64 -2.10
CA SER A 177 9.27 7.29 -1.68
C SER A 177 8.27 6.78 -0.65
N TYR A 178 7.69 5.62 -0.91
CA TYR A 178 6.74 5.00 0.02
C TYR A 178 7.40 4.72 1.35
N CYS A 179 6.92 5.37 2.41
CA CYS A 179 7.50 5.33 3.74
C CYS A 179 6.40 5.09 4.78
N ASN A 180 6.46 3.95 5.47
CA ASN A 180 5.51 3.62 6.54
C ASN A 180 5.72 4.48 7.78
N ASP A 181 6.97 4.91 8.04
CA ASP A 181 7.33 5.77 9.17
C ASP A 181 6.55 7.08 9.16
N GLY A 182 6.39 7.68 7.98
CA GLY A 182 5.57 8.88 7.83
C GLY A 182 4.13 8.68 8.32
N TYR A 183 3.55 7.51 8.12
CA TYR A 183 2.19 7.19 8.58
C TYR A 183 2.14 6.80 10.06
N ALA A 184 3.24 6.31 10.65
CA ALA A 184 3.35 6.18 12.10
C ALA A 184 3.39 7.56 12.77
N LEU A 185 4.14 8.52 12.20
CA LEU A 185 4.14 9.92 12.66
C LEU A 185 2.76 10.57 12.49
N LEU A 186 2.05 10.31 11.38
CA LEU A 186 0.68 10.81 11.16
C LEU A 186 -0.31 10.24 12.17
N ASN A 187 -0.14 8.98 12.60
CA ASN A 187 -0.94 8.42 13.70
C ASN A 187 -0.80 9.29 14.97
N ALA A 188 0.43 9.57 15.38
CA ALA A 188 0.68 10.42 16.56
C ALA A 188 0.13 11.85 16.38
N ILE A 189 0.26 12.42 15.18
CA ILE A 189 -0.30 13.75 14.87
C ILE A 189 -1.83 13.76 14.99
N ILE A 190 -2.51 12.71 14.50
CA ILE A 190 -3.95 12.58 14.64
C ILE A 190 -4.36 12.47 16.10
N ASP A 191 -3.64 11.69 16.90
CA ASP A 191 -3.92 11.53 18.34
C ASP A 191 -3.84 12.89 19.06
N ILE A 192 -2.81 13.67 18.77
CA ILE A 192 -2.62 15.01 19.36
C ILE A 192 -3.68 16.00 18.86
N ALA A 193 -3.90 16.07 17.55
CA ALA A 193 -4.81 17.06 16.95
C ALA A 193 -6.28 16.77 17.26
N SER A 194 -6.67 15.50 17.39
CA SER A 194 -8.02 15.10 17.71
C SER A 194 -8.31 15.14 19.21
N GLY A 195 -7.29 14.97 20.05
CA GLY A 195 -7.44 14.73 21.50
C GLY A 195 -7.96 13.32 21.82
N SER A 196 -7.85 12.38 20.88
CA SER A 196 -8.30 11.00 20.98
C SER A 196 -7.35 10.11 20.20
N THR A 197 -7.38 8.77 20.40
CA THR A 197 -6.59 7.87 19.56
C THR A 197 -7.14 7.84 18.13
N LEU A 198 -6.27 7.55 17.15
CA LEU A 198 -6.68 7.34 15.76
C LEU A 198 -7.81 6.31 15.66
N GLU A 199 -7.72 5.22 16.45
CA GLU A 199 -8.71 4.15 16.46
C GLU A 199 -10.08 4.65 16.85
N GLN A 200 -10.16 5.40 17.95
CA GLN A 200 -11.42 5.97 18.45
C GLN A 200 -11.93 7.02 17.49
N PHE A 201 -11.05 7.89 16.97
CA PHE A 201 -11.44 8.93 16.01
C PHE A 201 -11.99 8.32 14.71
N ALA A 202 -11.33 7.33 14.14
CA ALA A 202 -11.80 6.62 12.94
C ALA A 202 -13.13 5.89 13.20
N HIS A 203 -13.26 5.23 14.37
CA HIS A 203 -14.51 4.58 14.75
C HIS A 203 -15.67 5.59 14.79
N ASP A 204 -15.52 6.69 15.51
CA ASP A 204 -16.62 7.64 15.74
C ASP A 204 -16.98 8.46 14.50
N ARG A 205 -15.98 8.73 13.64
CA ARG A 205 -16.17 9.62 12.49
C ARG A 205 -16.42 8.89 11.18
N ILE A 206 -16.02 7.61 11.08
CA ILE A 206 -16.08 6.84 9.84
C ILE A 206 -16.82 5.52 10.06
N PHE A 207 -16.34 4.63 10.95
CA PHE A 207 -16.85 3.26 11.02
C PHE A 207 -18.28 3.20 11.53
N ALA A 208 -18.58 3.81 12.68
CA ALA A 208 -19.90 3.82 13.26
C ALA A 208 -20.95 4.53 12.37
N PRO A 209 -20.69 5.73 11.81
CA PRO A 209 -21.61 6.37 10.89
C PRO A 209 -21.94 5.60 9.61
N LEU A 210 -20.99 4.77 9.11
CA LEU A 210 -21.15 3.90 7.95
C LEU A 210 -21.74 2.53 8.30
N GLY A 211 -21.88 2.18 9.58
CA GLY A 211 -22.29 0.87 10.01
C GLY A 211 -21.27 -0.22 9.65
N MET A 212 -19.96 0.10 9.75
CA MET A 212 -18.84 -0.84 9.55
C MET A 212 -18.61 -1.62 10.86
N THR A 213 -19.56 -2.46 11.22
CA THR A 213 -19.61 -3.12 12.53
C THR A 213 -18.59 -4.25 12.71
N ARG A 214 -17.91 -4.63 11.64
CA ARG A 214 -16.88 -5.69 11.63
C ARG A 214 -15.50 -5.15 11.25
N THR A 215 -15.27 -3.85 11.53
CA THR A 215 -14.01 -3.14 11.27
C THR A 215 -13.40 -2.67 12.58
N THR A 216 -12.14 -3.04 12.83
CA THR A 216 -11.42 -2.70 14.07
C THR A 216 -9.91 -2.69 13.84
N PHE A 217 -9.17 -2.01 14.73
CA PHE A 217 -7.71 -2.08 14.80
C PHE A 217 -7.23 -3.24 15.71
N SER A 218 -8.09 -3.75 16.60
CA SER A 218 -7.76 -4.79 17.58
C SER A 218 -7.95 -6.19 17.01
N ILE A 219 -6.93 -7.04 17.11
CA ILE A 219 -7.06 -8.45 16.74
C ILE A 219 -7.97 -9.22 17.70
N ASP A 220 -7.97 -8.85 18.99
CA ASP A 220 -8.80 -9.51 19.99
C ASP A 220 -10.29 -9.24 19.71
N GLU A 221 -10.64 -7.99 19.37
CA GLU A 221 -12.01 -7.67 18.96
C GLU A 221 -12.41 -8.40 17.68
N ALA A 222 -11.52 -8.44 16.67
CA ALA A 222 -11.79 -9.17 15.42
C ALA A 222 -12.01 -10.67 15.67
N LYS A 223 -11.22 -11.29 16.56
CA LYS A 223 -11.41 -12.68 16.98
C LYS A 223 -12.73 -12.88 17.73
N ALA A 224 -13.11 -11.95 18.61
CA ALA A 224 -14.36 -11.99 19.33
C ALA A 224 -15.60 -11.87 18.43
N MET A 225 -15.50 -11.10 17.33
CA MET A 225 -16.55 -11.00 16.31
C MET A 225 -16.75 -12.33 15.54
N GLY A 226 -15.77 -13.24 15.56
CA GLY A 226 -15.78 -14.49 14.79
C GLY A 226 -15.73 -14.26 13.27
N ASN A 227 -15.86 -15.33 12.49
CA ASN A 227 -15.75 -15.31 11.01
C ASN A 227 -14.50 -14.53 10.53
N ILE A 228 -13.37 -14.82 11.17
CA ILE A 228 -12.04 -14.28 10.79
C ILE A 228 -11.28 -15.35 10.03
N THR A 229 -10.48 -14.94 9.04
CA THR A 229 -9.67 -15.85 8.23
C THR A 229 -8.36 -16.22 8.92
N SER A 230 -7.83 -17.43 8.65
CA SER A 230 -6.41 -17.73 8.85
C SER A 230 -5.56 -16.97 7.83
N LEU A 231 -4.31 -16.77 8.14
CA LEU A 231 -3.30 -16.13 7.29
C LEU A 231 -2.57 -17.20 6.48
N PHE A 232 -2.41 -17.00 5.18
CA PHE A 232 -1.75 -17.97 4.31
C PHE A 232 -0.50 -17.39 3.65
N ILE A 233 0.57 -18.16 3.64
CA ILE A 233 1.87 -17.80 3.09
C ILE A 233 2.29 -18.88 2.11
N LEU A 234 2.53 -18.51 0.85
CA LEU A 234 3.02 -19.42 -0.19
C LEU A 234 4.53 -19.25 -0.36
N VAL A 235 5.29 -20.31 -0.06
CA VAL A 235 6.75 -20.32 -0.23
C VAL A 235 7.16 -21.55 -1.01
N LYS A 236 7.86 -21.38 -2.12
CA LYS A 236 8.35 -22.48 -2.97
C LYS A 236 7.26 -23.54 -3.24
N GLU A 237 6.08 -23.08 -3.68
CA GLU A 237 4.90 -23.90 -4.00
C GLU A 237 4.22 -24.58 -2.79
N GLN A 238 4.74 -24.43 -1.57
CA GLN A 238 4.15 -24.93 -0.34
C GLN A 238 3.33 -23.83 0.34
N LEU A 239 2.07 -24.14 0.65
CA LEU A 239 1.16 -23.26 1.37
C LEU A 239 1.26 -23.55 2.89
N TYR A 240 1.51 -22.49 3.64
CA TYR A 240 1.49 -22.50 5.12
C TYR A 240 0.33 -21.67 5.62
N SER A 241 -0.15 -21.96 6.82
CA SER A 241 -1.16 -21.12 7.48
C SER A 241 -0.82 -20.88 8.94
N THR A 242 -1.33 -19.76 9.48
CA THR A 242 -1.24 -19.40 10.89
C THR A 242 -2.42 -18.53 11.30
N ASP A 243 -2.77 -18.55 12.58
CA ASP A 243 -3.73 -17.64 13.21
C ASP A 243 -3.03 -16.55 14.07
N ASP A 244 -1.69 -16.49 13.99
CA ASP A 244 -0.88 -15.46 14.63
C ASP A 244 -0.86 -14.21 13.75
N TRP A 245 -1.61 -13.20 14.15
CA TRP A 245 -1.72 -11.94 13.44
C TRP A 245 -0.63 -10.95 13.85
N ASP A 246 -0.05 -10.32 12.86
CA ASP A 246 0.87 -9.21 13.08
C ASP A 246 0.16 -7.98 13.66
N GLU A 247 0.78 -7.37 14.66
CA GLU A 247 0.41 -6.05 15.17
C GLU A 247 1.64 -5.18 15.33
N ALA A 248 1.48 -3.89 15.07
CA ALA A 248 2.48 -2.87 15.30
C ALA A 248 1.76 -1.59 15.76
N PRO A 249 1.53 -1.41 17.07
CA PRO A 249 0.71 -0.32 17.58
C PRO A 249 1.07 1.07 17.06
N PRO A 250 2.36 1.49 16.94
CA PRO A 250 2.71 2.79 16.38
C PRO A 250 2.35 2.94 14.90
N TYR A 251 2.13 1.83 14.17
CA TYR A 251 1.87 1.79 12.73
C TYR A 251 0.39 1.57 12.36
N ARG A 252 -0.54 1.74 13.30
CA ARG A 252 -1.98 1.58 13.02
C ARG A 252 -2.46 2.54 11.93
N GLY A 253 -1.89 3.74 11.83
CA GLY A 253 -2.14 4.66 10.71
C GLY A 253 -1.58 4.20 9.35
N ALA A 254 -0.57 3.32 9.34
CA ALA A 254 0.03 2.77 8.14
C ALA A 254 -0.62 1.47 7.66
N GLY A 255 -1.20 0.68 8.60
CA GLY A 255 -1.75 -0.64 8.34
C GLY A 255 -2.52 -1.18 9.55
N PHE A 256 -2.75 -2.50 9.57
CA PHE A 256 -3.26 -3.26 10.72
C PHE A 256 -4.75 -3.12 11.04
N ILE A 257 -5.56 -2.45 10.22
CA ILE A 257 -7.02 -2.55 10.30
C ILE A 257 -7.44 -3.95 9.85
N LYS A 258 -8.39 -4.53 10.58
CA LYS A 258 -9.10 -5.75 10.25
C LYS A 258 -10.51 -5.35 9.82
N SER A 259 -10.97 -5.85 8.68
CA SER A 259 -12.26 -5.46 8.10
C SER A 259 -12.82 -6.58 7.21
N THR A 260 -13.98 -6.35 6.66
CA THR A 260 -14.65 -7.22 5.70
C THR A 260 -14.77 -6.54 4.33
N ALA A 261 -14.94 -7.30 3.26
CA ALA A 261 -15.16 -6.72 1.94
C ALA A 261 -16.45 -5.87 1.91
N GLU A 262 -17.47 -6.27 2.67
CA GLU A 262 -18.71 -5.50 2.80
C GLU A 262 -18.51 -4.17 3.52
N ASP A 263 -17.80 -4.13 4.65
CA ASP A 263 -17.53 -2.87 5.36
C ASP A 263 -16.63 -1.95 4.54
N MET A 264 -15.59 -2.48 3.91
CA MET A 264 -14.75 -1.69 3.00
C MET A 264 -15.54 -1.16 1.81
N SER A 265 -16.50 -1.92 1.27
CA SER A 265 -17.34 -1.42 0.19
C SER A 265 -18.19 -0.20 0.60
N LYS A 266 -18.70 -0.15 1.84
CA LYS A 266 -19.42 1.01 2.38
C LYS A 266 -18.52 2.25 2.44
N TYR A 267 -17.27 2.07 2.90
CA TYR A 267 -16.28 3.15 2.97
C TYR A 267 -15.95 3.70 1.58
N TYR A 268 -15.67 2.83 0.61
CA TYR A 268 -15.34 3.25 -0.75
C TYR A 268 -16.56 3.77 -1.52
N GLU A 269 -17.77 3.28 -1.25
CA GLU A 269 -19.05 3.86 -1.73
C GLU A 269 -19.17 5.31 -1.26
N MET A 270 -18.94 5.58 0.02
CA MET A 270 -18.96 6.93 0.59
C MET A 270 -17.93 7.84 -0.09
N LEU A 271 -16.70 7.38 -0.32
CA LEU A 271 -15.67 8.16 -1.02
C LEU A 271 -16.05 8.45 -2.48
N SER A 272 -16.62 7.48 -3.21
CA SER A 272 -17.04 7.64 -4.59
C SER A 272 -18.21 8.62 -4.76
N CYS A 273 -18.93 8.90 -3.67
CA CYS A 273 -20.06 9.81 -3.60
C CYS A 273 -19.74 11.09 -2.81
N ASP A 274 -18.49 11.55 -2.83
CA ASP A 274 -18.02 12.80 -2.19
C ASP A 274 -18.41 12.91 -0.71
N GLY A 275 -18.24 11.84 0.05
CA GLY A 275 -18.53 11.81 1.49
C GLY A 275 -20.00 11.58 1.85
N ILE A 276 -20.85 11.26 0.87
CA ILE A 276 -22.25 10.90 1.08
C ILE A 276 -22.41 9.39 1.03
N PHE A 277 -23.08 8.81 2.00
CA PHE A 277 -23.44 7.41 2.02
C PHE A 277 -24.96 7.25 2.14
N ARG A 278 -25.58 6.68 1.12
CA ARG A 278 -27.03 6.40 1.05
C ARG A 278 -27.89 7.62 1.44
N GLY A 279 -27.57 8.77 0.85
CA GLY A 279 -28.28 10.04 1.07
C GLY A 279 -27.90 10.78 2.35
N LYS A 280 -27.05 10.24 3.20
CA LYS A 280 -26.56 10.90 4.42
C LYS A 280 -25.12 11.37 4.21
N ARG A 281 -24.84 12.63 4.53
CA ARG A 281 -23.48 13.14 4.56
C ARG A 281 -22.74 12.61 5.79
N ILE A 282 -21.65 11.91 5.54
CA ILE A 282 -20.76 11.32 6.56
C ILE A 282 -19.53 12.20 6.74
N LEU A 283 -18.88 12.58 5.63
CA LEU A 283 -17.70 13.46 5.67
C LEU A 283 -18.12 14.92 5.41
N PRO A 284 -17.47 15.89 6.07
CA PRO A 284 -17.62 17.29 5.70
C PRO A 284 -17.37 17.51 4.20
N GLU A 285 -18.03 18.51 3.63
CA GLU A 285 -17.86 18.86 2.22
C GLU A 285 -16.40 19.20 1.92
N GLY A 286 -15.91 18.73 0.76
CA GLY A 286 -14.52 18.95 0.33
C GLY A 286 -13.48 17.99 0.91
N CYS A 287 -13.80 17.16 1.92
CA CYS A 287 -12.85 16.22 2.50
C CYS A 287 -12.29 15.23 1.47
N VAL A 288 -13.15 14.65 0.63
CA VAL A 288 -12.72 13.72 -0.42
C VAL A 288 -11.87 14.45 -1.46
N ALA A 289 -12.31 15.63 -1.91
CA ALA A 289 -11.54 16.45 -2.85
C ALA A 289 -10.17 16.83 -2.28
N ARG A 290 -10.10 17.13 -0.97
CA ARG A 290 -8.84 17.40 -0.26
C ARG A 290 -7.94 16.19 -0.20
N GLN A 291 -8.49 15.01 0.08
CA GLN A 291 -7.75 13.77 0.17
C GLN A 291 -7.13 13.33 -1.18
N VAL A 292 -7.87 13.51 -2.28
CA VAL A 292 -7.42 13.14 -3.63
C VAL A 292 -6.99 14.34 -4.49
N GLY A 293 -6.75 15.49 -3.85
CA GLY A 293 -6.38 16.76 -4.49
C GLY A 293 -5.02 16.73 -5.16
N PRO A 294 -4.55 17.91 -5.64
CA PRO A 294 -3.29 17.99 -6.36
C PRO A 294 -2.13 17.69 -5.42
N ILE A 295 -1.44 16.63 -5.71
CA ILE A 295 -0.35 16.14 -4.90
C ILE A 295 0.77 15.76 -5.84
N PHE A 296 1.90 15.33 -5.29
CA PHE A 296 3.11 15.06 -6.02
C PHE A 296 2.86 14.19 -7.26
N PRO A 297 3.13 14.66 -8.47
CA PRO A 297 2.98 13.89 -9.69
C PRO A 297 4.08 12.85 -9.77
N GLU A 298 3.69 11.61 -9.64
CA GLU A 298 4.57 10.46 -9.71
C GLU A 298 4.98 10.15 -11.16
N THR A 299 3.97 10.02 -11.99
CA THR A 299 4.02 9.99 -13.44
C THR A 299 2.86 10.86 -13.95
N PRO A 300 2.78 11.15 -15.25
CA PRO A 300 1.60 11.82 -15.79
C PRO A 300 0.29 11.11 -15.46
N GLU A 301 0.33 9.78 -15.29
CA GLU A 301 -0.85 8.93 -15.11
C GLU A 301 -1.12 8.56 -13.65
N ILE A 302 -0.09 8.60 -12.77
CA ILE A 302 -0.20 8.11 -11.39
C ILE A 302 0.27 9.19 -10.42
N VAL A 303 -0.55 9.50 -9.43
CA VAL A 303 -0.25 10.46 -8.36
C VAL A 303 -0.54 9.81 -7.02
N TYR A 304 0.42 9.85 -6.08
CA TYR A 304 0.16 9.46 -4.70
C TYR A 304 -0.50 10.63 -3.95
N CYS A 305 -1.70 10.38 -3.46
CA CYS A 305 -2.52 11.32 -2.69
C CYS A 305 -2.37 11.07 -1.18
N TYR A 306 -3.28 11.57 -0.36
CA TYR A 306 -3.23 11.31 1.07
C TYR A 306 -3.83 9.93 1.39
N GLY A 307 -2.97 8.88 1.34
CA GLY A 307 -3.35 7.49 1.57
C GLY A 307 -4.08 6.81 0.42
N LEU A 308 -4.07 7.39 -0.76
CA LEU A 308 -4.65 6.84 -1.99
C LEU A 308 -3.72 7.13 -3.17
N MET A 309 -3.70 6.24 -4.13
CA MET A 309 -3.14 6.47 -5.45
C MET A 309 -4.26 6.92 -6.38
N LYS A 310 -4.02 8.01 -7.10
CA LYS A 310 -4.89 8.48 -8.16
C LYS A 310 -4.27 8.12 -9.50
N ARG A 311 -5.05 7.49 -10.37
CA ARG A 311 -4.62 7.02 -11.68
C ARG A 311 -5.60 7.47 -12.76
N VAL A 312 -5.07 7.90 -13.89
CA VAL A 312 -5.86 8.00 -15.13
C VAL A 312 -6.20 6.58 -15.60
N PHE A 313 -7.46 6.35 -15.84
CA PHE A 313 -8.01 5.06 -16.23
C PHE A 313 -8.97 5.29 -17.41
N GLN A 314 -8.45 5.12 -18.63
CA GLN A 314 -9.13 5.51 -19.85
C GLN A 314 -9.52 7.01 -19.83
N ASP A 315 -10.80 7.32 -19.94
CA ASP A 315 -11.35 8.68 -19.91
C ASP A 315 -11.77 9.16 -18.50
N THR A 316 -11.42 8.41 -17.46
CA THR A 316 -11.82 8.68 -16.08
C THR A 316 -10.64 8.58 -15.12
N VAL A 317 -10.90 8.86 -13.85
CA VAL A 317 -9.91 8.77 -12.77
C VAL A 317 -10.39 7.79 -11.72
N ILE A 318 -9.52 6.85 -11.38
CA ILE A 318 -9.71 5.99 -10.21
C ILE A 318 -8.81 6.45 -9.06
N CYS A 319 -9.29 6.22 -7.85
CA CYS A 319 -8.51 6.34 -6.63
C CYS A 319 -8.48 4.97 -5.96
N GLU A 320 -7.29 4.47 -5.66
CA GLU A 320 -7.09 3.09 -5.21
C GLU A 320 -5.98 3.00 -4.17
N HIS A 321 -5.98 1.94 -3.39
CA HIS A 321 -4.82 1.55 -2.59
C HIS A 321 -4.76 0.04 -2.41
N GLY A 322 -3.57 -0.52 -2.58
CA GLY A 322 -3.27 -1.90 -2.27
C GLY A 322 -2.84 -2.07 -0.81
N GLY A 323 -3.02 -3.26 -0.28
CA GLY A 323 -2.56 -3.64 1.04
C GLY A 323 -1.91 -5.02 1.02
N ASN A 324 -0.77 -5.14 1.69
CA ASN A 324 -0.10 -6.41 1.88
C ASN A 324 0.47 -6.46 3.30
N ILE A 325 0.21 -7.53 3.98
CA ILE A 325 0.78 -7.88 5.28
C ILE A 325 0.88 -9.40 5.32
N THR A 326 1.60 -9.97 6.27
CA THR A 326 1.76 -11.43 6.36
C THR A 326 0.41 -12.14 6.27
N GLY A 327 0.29 -13.03 5.28
CA GLY A 327 -0.91 -13.84 5.05
C GLY A 327 -2.12 -13.11 4.45
N ILE A 328 -2.00 -11.84 4.07
CA ILE A 328 -3.11 -11.02 3.57
C ILE A 328 -2.67 -10.18 2.38
N SER A 329 -3.53 -10.06 1.38
CA SER A 329 -3.45 -9.02 0.35
C SER A 329 -4.83 -8.43 0.09
N ALA A 330 -4.87 -7.13 -0.15
CA ALA A 330 -6.10 -6.39 -0.41
C ALA A 330 -5.90 -5.39 -1.55
N MET A 331 -6.96 -5.07 -2.25
CA MET A 331 -7.02 -3.99 -3.22
C MET A 331 -8.39 -3.36 -3.21
N CYS A 332 -8.46 -2.06 -2.97
CA CYS A 332 -9.72 -1.33 -2.94
C CYS A 332 -9.59 -0.04 -3.77
N GLY A 333 -10.68 0.37 -4.39
CA GLY A 333 -10.67 1.58 -5.18
C GLY A 333 -12.06 2.04 -5.59
N PHE A 334 -12.12 3.25 -6.17
CA PHE A 334 -13.36 3.87 -6.65
C PHE A 334 -13.11 4.77 -7.86
N PHE A 335 -14.13 4.94 -8.67
CA PHE A 335 -14.17 6.01 -9.67
C PHE A 335 -14.53 7.32 -9.00
N LYS A 336 -13.68 8.33 -9.12
CA LYS A 336 -13.84 9.62 -8.45
C LYS A 336 -15.18 10.31 -8.72
N ASP A 337 -15.69 10.20 -9.96
CA ASP A 337 -16.85 11.00 -10.40
C ASP A 337 -17.99 10.13 -10.95
N ARG A 338 -18.02 8.81 -10.71
CA ARG A 338 -19.02 7.90 -11.27
C ARG A 338 -19.81 7.09 -10.24
N GLY A 339 -19.49 7.22 -8.96
CA GLY A 339 -20.20 6.53 -7.87
C GLY A 339 -20.00 5.01 -7.83
N TYR A 340 -18.95 4.49 -8.49
CA TYR A 340 -18.62 3.06 -8.46
C TYR A 340 -17.39 2.80 -7.59
N SER A 341 -17.43 1.71 -6.86
CA SER A 341 -16.27 1.25 -6.06
C SER A 341 -16.17 -0.28 -6.01
N ALA A 342 -14.99 -0.77 -5.67
CA ALA A 342 -14.76 -2.19 -5.42
C ALA A 342 -13.78 -2.41 -4.29
N ALA A 343 -14.02 -3.48 -3.51
CA ALA A 343 -13.14 -3.97 -2.47
C ALA A 343 -12.87 -5.46 -2.69
N ILE A 344 -11.59 -5.85 -2.72
CA ILE A 344 -11.12 -7.22 -2.91
C ILE A 344 -10.15 -7.53 -1.79
N LEU A 345 -10.50 -8.53 -0.97
CA LEU A 345 -9.70 -8.97 0.17
C LEU A 345 -9.35 -10.45 -0.01
N THR A 346 -8.10 -10.80 0.23
CA THR A 346 -7.61 -12.18 0.11
C THR A 346 -6.82 -12.58 1.34
N ASN A 347 -6.77 -13.86 1.64
CA ASN A 347 -6.04 -14.41 2.79
C ASN A 347 -4.67 -15.01 2.41
N GLN A 348 -4.01 -14.43 1.41
CA GLN A 348 -2.64 -14.81 1.03
C GLN A 348 -1.78 -13.57 0.85
N SER A 349 -0.58 -13.58 1.42
CA SER A 349 0.42 -12.52 1.21
C SER A 349 1.16 -12.68 -0.12
N GLY A 350 1.82 -11.59 -0.55
CA GLY A 350 2.70 -11.60 -1.71
C GLY A 350 1.99 -11.56 -3.06
N ILE A 351 0.68 -11.34 -3.08
CA ILE A 351 -0.09 -11.10 -4.29
C ILE A 351 -0.59 -9.65 -4.33
N SER A 352 -0.90 -9.17 -5.53
CA SER A 352 -1.56 -7.87 -5.69
C SER A 352 -2.88 -8.08 -6.44
N PRO A 353 -4.05 -7.95 -5.79
CA PRO A 353 -5.34 -8.12 -6.46
C PRO A 353 -5.69 -6.96 -7.41
N THR A 354 -4.69 -6.35 -8.05
CA THR A 354 -4.87 -5.26 -9.02
C THR A 354 -5.61 -5.74 -10.27
N ALA A 355 -5.27 -6.92 -10.80
CA ALA A 355 -5.94 -7.46 -11.97
C ALA A 355 -7.45 -7.68 -11.73
N PRO A 356 -7.92 -8.27 -10.62
CA PRO A 356 -9.34 -8.29 -10.27
C PRO A 356 -9.99 -6.91 -10.16
N LEU A 357 -9.33 -5.92 -9.54
CA LEU A 357 -9.88 -4.57 -9.45
C LEU A 357 -10.06 -3.95 -10.84
N TYR A 358 -9.04 -4.06 -11.69
CA TYR A 358 -9.08 -3.48 -13.04
C TYR A 358 -10.06 -4.22 -13.95
N ALA A 359 -10.20 -5.53 -13.83
CA ALA A 359 -11.23 -6.29 -14.53
C ALA A 359 -12.64 -5.79 -14.18
N ILE A 360 -12.92 -5.54 -12.90
CA ILE A 360 -14.18 -4.97 -12.45
C ILE A 360 -14.38 -3.56 -13.04
N PHE A 361 -13.37 -2.71 -13.00
CA PHE A 361 -13.46 -1.36 -13.53
C PHE A 361 -13.56 -1.33 -15.05
N ASN A 362 -12.85 -2.20 -15.76
CA ASN A 362 -13.01 -2.39 -17.20
C ASN A 362 -14.46 -2.78 -17.54
N MET A 363 -15.03 -3.76 -16.83
CA MET A 363 -16.43 -4.16 -17.03
C MET A 363 -17.41 -3.00 -16.79
N LEU A 364 -17.21 -2.21 -15.75
CA LEU A 364 -18.01 -1.02 -15.44
C LEU A 364 -17.90 0.07 -16.52
N LEU A 365 -16.83 0.07 -17.31
CA LEU A 365 -16.64 0.94 -18.47
C LEU A 365 -17.10 0.30 -19.80
N GLY A 366 -17.57 -0.95 -19.78
CA GLY A 366 -17.94 -1.69 -20.97
C GLY A 366 -16.76 -2.19 -21.82
N LEU A 367 -15.59 -2.32 -21.19
CA LEU A 367 -14.36 -2.81 -21.81
C LEU A 367 -14.18 -4.33 -21.55
N PRO A 368 -13.37 -5.03 -22.34
CA PRO A 368 -12.92 -6.38 -22.01
C PRO A 368 -12.25 -6.43 -20.63
N LEU A 369 -12.45 -7.53 -19.88
CA LEU A 369 -11.95 -7.68 -18.51
C LEU A 369 -10.41 -7.55 -18.42
N ASP A 370 -9.72 -8.02 -19.45
CA ASP A 370 -8.27 -8.08 -19.57
C ASP A 370 -7.66 -6.85 -20.26
N THR A 371 -8.44 -5.78 -20.47
CA THR A 371 -7.91 -4.53 -21.02
C THR A 371 -6.79 -4.02 -20.16
N SER A 372 -5.58 -3.89 -20.73
CA SER A 372 -4.39 -3.42 -20.05
C SER A 372 -4.53 -1.96 -19.60
N GLN A 373 -4.07 -1.67 -18.40
CA GLN A 373 -3.98 -0.33 -17.82
C GLN A 373 -2.52 0.05 -17.51
N ALA A 374 -1.58 -0.56 -18.24
CA ALA A 374 -0.16 -0.25 -18.10
C ALA A 374 0.12 1.22 -18.46
N SER A 375 0.87 1.89 -17.61
CA SER A 375 1.27 3.30 -17.81
C SER A 375 2.55 3.44 -18.62
N SER A 376 3.27 2.36 -18.86
CA SER A 376 4.55 2.36 -19.58
C SER A 376 4.60 1.22 -20.58
N SER A 377 5.00 1.51 -21.81
CA SER A 377 5.18 0.51 -22.86
C SER A 377 6.67 0.48 -23.27
N PRO A 378 7.34 -0.68 -23.18
CA PRO A 378 8.71 -0.80 -23.65
C PRO A 378 8.83 -0.52 -25.14
N HIS A 379 9.89 0.17 -25.52
CA HIS A 379 10.34 0.34 -26.90
C HIS A 379 11.43 -0.70 -27.23
N GLY A 380 11.66 -0.96 -28.51
CA GLY A 380 12.73 -1.86 -28.94
C GLY A 380 14.14 -1.26 -28.84
N ASP A 381 14.24 0.01 -28.47
CA ASP A 381 15.49 0.76 -28.38
C ASP A 381 16.25 0.45 -27.07
N ALA A 382 17.52 0.80 -27.06
CA ALA A 382 18.38 0.73 -25.87
C ALA A 382 18.84 2.14 -25.49
N PRO A 383 19.16 2.42 -24.22
CA PRO A 383 19.73 3.71 -23.84
C PRO A 383 21.12 3.91 -24.46
N ASP A 384 21.44 5.13 -24.87
CA ASP A 384 22.73 5.48 -25.49
C ASP A 384 23.95 5.09 -24.63
N ASN A 385 23.82 5.19 -23.32
CA ASN A 385 24.87 4.82 -22.37
C ASN A 385 24.32 3.98 -21.21
N PRO A 386 24.22 2.65 -21.38
CA PRO A 386 23.65 1.78 -20.34
C PRO A 386 24.49 1.72 -19.06
N LYS A 387 25.79 2.05 -19.11
CA LYS A 387 26.67 2.04 -17.93
C LYS A 387 26.26 3.04 -16.84
N MET A 388 25.52 4.09 -17.21
CA MET A 388 25.06 5.10 -16.25
C MET A 388 24.07 4.54 -15.20
N TYR A 389 23.43 3.41 -15.48
CA TYR A 389 22.44 2.75 -14.62
C TYR A 389 23.04 1.62 -13.77
N VAL A 390 24.20 1.09 -14.13
CA VAL A 390 24.83 -0.06 -13.47
C VAL A 390 25.25 0.28 -12.06
N GLY A 391 24.92 -0.58 -11.10
CA GLY A 391 25.33 -0.45 -9.69
C GLY A 391 24.42 -1.22 -8.75
N THR A 392 24.77 -1.24 -7.48
CA THR A 392 23.96 -1.76 -6.38
C THR A 392 23.16 -0.62 -5.77
N TYR A 393 21.88 -0.86 -5.52
CA TYR A 393 20.95 0.08 -4.95
C TYR A 393 20.31 -0.53 -3.70
N ILE A 394 20.29 0.22 -2.60
CA ILE A 394 19.93 -0.28 -1.27
C ILE A 394 18.72 0.45 -0.72
N SER A 395 17.80 -0.28 -0.12
CA SER A 395 16.73 0.24 0.73
C SER A 395 16.90 -0.21 2.17
N LEU A 396 16.75 0.72 3.11
CA LEU A 396 16.89 0.49 4.55
C LEU A 396 15.62 -0.12 5.19
N GLU A 397 14.56 -0.39 4.42
CA GLU A 397 13.25 -0.82 4.95
C GLU A 397 13.28 -2.16 5.71
N SER A 398 14.26 -2.99 5.45
CA SER A 398 14.36 -4.31 6.07
C SER A 398 15.77 -4.63 6.58
N VAL A 399 15.84 -5.73 7.31
CA VAL A 399 17.10 -6.32 7.78
C VAL A 399 17.09 -7.80 7.44
N PRO A 400 18.07 -8.28 6.59
CA PRO A 400 19.06 -7.46 5.88
C PRO A 400 18.41 -6.41 4.99
N GLN A 401 19.19 -5.40 4.63
CA GLN A 401 18.78 -4.36 3.68
C GLN A 401 18.33 -5.00 2.37
N LEU A 402 17.35 -4.40 1.71
CA LEU A 402 16.93 -4.84 0.37
C LEU A 402 17.91 -4.28 -0.66
N GLU A 403 18.40 -5.16 -1.52
CA GLU A 403 19.33 -4.82 -2.57
C GLU A 403 18.72 -5.06 -3.95
N ALA A 404 18.95 -4.14 -4.87
CA ALA A 404 18.68 -4.30 -6.29
C ALA A 404 19.98 -4.07 -7.05
N GLU A 405 20.51 -5.12 -7.68
CA GLU A 405 21.72 -5.07 -8.46
C GLU A 405 21.37 -4.86 -9.93
N VAL A 406 21.89 -3.81 -10.54
CA VAL A 406 21.75 -3.53 -11.98
C VAL A 406 23.09 -3.77 -12.67
N SER A 407 23.10 -4.62 -13.67
CA SER A 407 24.29 -5.07 -14.39
C SER A 407 24.08 -5.10 -15.91
N LEU A 408 25.18 -5.29 -16.66
CA LEU A 408 25.14 -5.55 -18.10
C LEU A 408 25.46 -7.03 -18.36
N ASN A 409 24.66 -7.65 -19.22
CA ASN A 409 24.98 -8.97 -19.74
C ASN A 409 26.11 -8.93 -20.83
N GLY A 410 26.48 -10.09 -21.37
CA GLY A 410 27.51 -10.21 -22.40
C GLY A 410 27.17 -9.47 -23.71
N ASP A 411 25.92 -9.19 -23.98
CA ASP A 411 25.43 -8.46 -25.16
C ASP A 411 25.27 -6.95 -24.91
N GLY A 412 25.59 -6.48 -23.69
CA GLY A 412 25.49 -5.07 -23.30
C GLY A 412 24.07 -4.64 -22.91
N GLU A 413 23.17 -5.56 -22.66
CA GLU A 413 21.80 -5.28 -22.22
C GLU A 413 21.73 -5.15 -20.70
N LEU A 414 20.83 -4.30 -20.21
CA LEU A 414 20.60 -4.09 -18.77
C LEU A 414 19.75 -5.20 -18.17
N TYR A 415 20.23 -5.77 -17.07
CA TYR A 415 19.56 -6.73 -16.21
C TYR A 415 19.50 -6.21 -14.79
N MET A 416 18.46 -6.62 -14.08
CA MET A 416 18.32 -6.34 -12.64
C MET A 416 18.07 -7.65 -11.90
N LYS A 417 18.75 -7.78 -10.76
CA LYS A 417 18.47 -8.80 -9.76
C LYS A 417 17.88 -8.12 -8.54
N TYR A 418 16.73 -8.59 -8.10
CA TYR A 418 16.05 -8.08 -6.93
C TYR A 418 15.36 -9.22 -6.19
N MET A 419 15.72 -9.43 -4.92
CA MET A 419 15.29 -10.60 -4.13
C MET A 419 15.58 -11.92 -4.86
N GLU A 420 14.58 -12.77 -5.06
CA GLU A 420 14.70 -14.04 -5.80
C GLU A 420 14.36 -13.91 -7.31
N SER A 421 14.22 -12.70 -7.80
CA SER A 421 13.91 -12.42 -9.21
C SER A 421 15.11 -11.81 -9.92
N GLU A 422 15.36 -12.29 -11.14
CA GLU A 422 16.32 -11.71 -12.07
C GLU A 422 15.65 -11.57 -13.43
N GLY A 423 15.87 -10.44 -14.10
CA GLY A 423 15.23 -10.17 -15.38
C GLY A 423 15.85 -9.01 -16.14
N LYS A 424 15.42 -8.87 -17.38
CA LYS A 424 15.84 -7.78 -18.26
C LYS A 424 15.13 -6.49 -17.91
N LEU A 425 15.84 -5.37 -17.97
CA LEU A 425 15.27 -4.03 -17.93
C LEU A 425 14.91 -3.58 -19.35
N LEU A 426 13.63 -3.56 -19.66
CA LEU A 426 13.12 -3.15 -20.96
C LEU A 426 12.96 -1.64 -20.99
N PHE A 427 13.62 -0.98 -21.94
CA PHE A 427 13.67 0.48 -22.07
C PHE A 427 12.30 1.06 -22.47
N CYS A 428 11.85 2.06 -21.73
CA CYS A 428 10.66 2.86 -22.05
C CYS A 428 11.03 4.32 -22.38
N ASP A 429 11.90 4.90 -21.55
CA ASP A 429 12.51 6.21 -21.79
C ASP A 429 13.84 6.31 -21.00
N THR A 430 14.50 7.48 -21.04
CA THR A 430 15.80 7.69 -20.38
C THR A 430 15.81 7.49 -18.88
N THR A 431 14.67 7.37 -18.24
CA THR A 431 14.54 7.20 -16.79
C THR A 431 13.65 6.03 -16.38
N VAL A 432 12.85 5.50 -17.30
CA VAL A 432 11.86 4.46 -17.00
C VAL A 432 12.12 3.18 -17.77
N PHE A 433 12.12 2.08 -17.05
CA PHE A 433 12.25 0.73 -17.57
C PHE A 433 11.16 -0.17 -17.00
N VAL A 434 10.84 -1.24 -17.71
CA VAL A 434 10.01 -2.34 -17.18
C VAL A 434 10.93 -3.50 -16.79
N PHE A 435 10.79 -3.97 -15.56
CA PHE A 435 11.51 -5.14 -15.06
C PHE A 435 10.79 -6.42 -15.49
N ALA A 436 11.31 -7.06 -16.52
CA ALA A 436 10.77 -8.30 -17.10
C ALA A 436 11.49 -9.52 -16.51
N ASP A 437 10.94 -10.08 -15.44
CA ASP A 437 11.46 -11.27 -14.74
C ASP A 437 10.90 -12.60 -15.30
N GLY A 438 10.06 -12.53 -16.33
CA GLY A 438 9.42 -13.70 -16.96
C GLY A 438 8.30 -14.35 -16.13
N LYS A 439 8.01 -13.84 -14.92
CA LYS A 439 6.96 -14.38 -14.04
C LYS A 439 5.59 -13.72 -14.24
N ASN A 440 5.60 -12.49 -14.75
CA ASN A 440 4.41 -11.71 -15.01
C ASN A 440 4.38 -11.24 -16.48
N PRO A 441 3.21 -11.01 -17.07
CA PRO A 441 3.10 -10.29 -18.34
C PRO A 441 3.77 -8.92 -18.25
N ILE A 442 4.30 -8.42 -19.37
CA ILE A 442 5.05 -7.15 -19.42
C ILE A 442 4.20 -5.97 -18.91
N ASP A 443 2.93 -5.93 -19.24
CA ASP A 443 1.98 -4.90 -18.81
C ASP A 443 1.60 -4.95 -17.32
N GLN A 444 1.95 -6.05 -16.64
CA GLN A 444 1.80 -6.24 -15.19
C GLN A 444 3.14 -6.23 -14.45
N SER A 445 4.24 -6.06 -15.16
CA SER A 445 5.60 -6.03 -14.60
C SER A 445 5.89 -4.69 -13.92
N ALA A 446 6.80 -4.73 -12.96
CA ALA A 446 7.15 -3.54 -12.19
C ALA A 446 7.92 -2.51 -13.02
N ASN A 447 7.53 -1.24 -12.93
CA ASN A 447 8.32 -0.14 -13.44
C ASN A 447 9.50 0.15 -12.52
N VAL A 448 10.68 0.35 -13.13
CA VAL A 448 11.90 0.81 -12.48
C VAL A 448 12.20 2.21 -13.01
N ARG A 449 12.20 3.20 -12.13
CA ARG A 449 12.57 4.57 -12.49
C ARG A 449 13.95 4.90 -11.94
N PHE A 450 14.86 5.28 -12.82
CA PHE A 450 16.18 5.78 -12.43
C PHE A 450 16.14 7.28 -12.17
N LEU A 451 16.73 7.69 -11.06
CA LEU A 451 16.90 9.08 -10.66
C LEU A 451 18.34 9.51 -10.97
N MET A 452 18.48 10.47 -11.87
CA MET A 452 19.76 10.84 -12.44
C MET A 452 20.37 12.05 -11.75
N ARG A 453 21.68 12.00 -11.45
CA ARG A 453 22.46 13.12 -10.93
C ARG A 453 23.86 13.08 -11.59
N ASN A 454 24.31 14.20 -12.15
CA ASN A 454 25.62 14.31 -12.82
C ASN A 454 25.89 13.23 -13.88
N GLY A 455 24.88 12.85 -14.66
CA GLY A 455 25.00 11.86 -15.74
C GLY A 455 25.09 10.40 -15.28
N LYS A 456 24.81 10.10 -14.01
CA LYS A 456 24.80 8.74 -13.42
C LYS A 456 23.52 8.57 -12.57
N ALA A 457 22.98 7.36 -12.53
CA ALA A 457 21.87 7.07 -11.64
C ALA A 457 22.39 7.04 -10.21
N TRP A 458 21.81 7.88 -9.34
CA TRP A 458 22.13 7.91 -7.91
C TRP A 458 21.12 7.13 -7.07
N ALA A 459 19.93 6.90 -7.60
CA ALA A 459 18.90 6.06 -6.97
C ALA A 459 18.02 5.42 -8.05
N ILE A 460 17.34 4.36 -7.66
CA ILE A 460 16.20 3.82 -8.41
C ILE A 460 14.94 3.91 -7.56
N ARG A 461 13.79 3.97 -8.22
CA ARG A 461 12.51 3.70 -7.60
C ARG A 461 11.93 2.45 -8.20
N LEU A 462 11.79 1.40 -7.38
CA LEU A 462 11.17 0.13 -7.72
C LEU A 462 9.76 0.12 -7.13
N GLY A 463 8.76 0.10 -8.00
CA GLY A 463 7.39 0.39 -7.59
C GLY A 463 7.29 1.80 -6.99
N PHE A 464 7.02 1.88 -5.68
CA PHE A 464 6.87 3.16 -4.97
C PHE A 464 8.00 3.46 -3.97
N ARG A 465 9.04 2.59 -3.87
CA ARG A 465 10.15 2.75 -2.92
C ARG A 465 11.43 3.14 -3.62
N MET A 466 12.13 4.09 -3.04
CA MET A 466 13.47 4.48 -3.48
C MET A 466 14.54 3.59 -2.83
N PHE A 467 15.51 3.26 -3.64
CA PHE A 467 16.76 2.58 -3.28
C PHE A 467 17.89 3.51 -3.68
N GLN A 468 18.74 3.88 -2.73
CA GLN A 468 19.91 4.74 -3.00
C GLN A 468 21.06 3.88 -3.52
N ARG A 469 21.82 4.44 -4.45
CA ARG A 469 23.01 3.76 -4.98
C ARG A 469 24.07 3.69 -3.89
N GLU A 470 24.59 2.49 -3.68
CA GLU A 470 25.80 2.31 -2.86
C GLU A 470 26.99 3.01 -3.52
N GLU A 471 27.74 3.79 -2.74
CA GLU A 471 28.98 4.41 -3.24
C GLU A 471 30.05 3.34 -3.37
N ASP A 472 30.79 3.34 -4.52
CA ASP A 472 31.89 2.39 -4.85
C ASP A 472 33.08 2.57 -3.90
#